data_83ae69457683887543d5b5e6ded98604
#
_entry.id   83ae69457683887543d5b5e6ded98604
#
_cell.length_a   1.000
_cell.length_b   1.000
_cell.length_c   1.000
_cell.angle_alpha   90.00
_cell.angle_beta   90.00
_cell.angle_gamma   90.00
#
_symmetry.space_group_name_H-M   'P 1'
#
loop_
_entity.id
_entity.type
_entity.pdbx_description
1 polymer ?
#
loop_
_entity_poly.entity_id
_entity_poly.type
_entity_poly.pdbx_seq_one_letter_code
_entity_poly.pdbx_strand_id
1 'polypeptide(L)'
;AIRVMRNEPPFSGAIALLVAHYNKSTSYQIRQLIREFMNDMKDQASCGEVVAEIKGSHSSDTLQMIASSCWQSGLDYSGYCHEFADLFLAGDYMTALECFTVIDASAHRLSGDVKKSLIEKIKKGACSITGEKNALCNELISVLQ
;
A
#
# COMPACT_ATOMS: atom_id res chain seq x y z
N ALA A 1 -17.67 -16.03 -8.16
CA ALA A 1 -17.33 -14.79 -8.88
C ALA A 1 -15.87 -14.40 -8.68
N ILE A 2 -15.43 -14.19 -7.43
CA ILE A 2 -14.04 -13.78 -7.15
C ILE A 2 -13.01 -14.81 -7.65
N ARG A 3 -13.27 -16.08 -7.49
CA ARG A 3 -12.37 -17.16 -7.96
C ARG A 3 -12.22 -17.19 -9.48
N VAL A 4 -13.28 -16.87 -10.20
CA VAL A 4 -13.24 -16.76 -11.66
C VAL A 4 -12.39 -15.56 -12.07
N MET A 5 -12.54 -14.43 -11.37
CA MET A 5 -11.77 -13.21 -11.63
C MET A 5 -10.26 -13.40 -11.43
N ARG A 6 -9.84 -14.31 -10.53
CA ARG A 6 -8.40 -14.55 -10.27
C ARG A 6 -7.65 -15.09 -11.49
N ASN A 7 -8.33 -15.77 -12.38
CA ASN A 7 -7.71 -16.38 -13.56
C ASN A 7 -7.68 -15.47 -14.78
N GLU A 8 -8.21 -14.24 -14.64
CA GLU A 8 -8.28 -13.28 -15.73
C GLU A 8 -7.71 -11.93 -15.29
N PRO A 9 -7.18 -11.11 -16.23
CA PRO A 9 -6.76 -9.74 -15.90
C PRO A 9 -7.91 -8.95 -15.33
N PRO A 10 -7.68 -8.12 -14.28
CA PRO A 10 -8.74 -7.26 -13.75
C PRO A 10 -9.25 -6.29 -14.80
N PHE A 11 -10.57 -6.16 -14.90
CA PHE A 11 -11.18 -5.13 -15.75
C PHE A 11 -11.17 -3.78 -15.03
N SER A 12 -11.29 -2.68 -15.78
CA SER A 12 -11.35 -1.34 -15.21
C SER A 12 -12.48 -1.24 -14.17
N GLY A 13 -12.14 -0.77 -12.97
CA GLY A 13 -13.09 -0.68 -11.85
C GLY A 13 -13.21 -1.95 -11.00
N ALA A 14 -12.58 -3.07 -11.40
CA ALA A 14 -12.64 -4.32 -10.62
C ALA A 14 -12.06 -4.16 -9.22
N ILE A 15 -10.97 -3.45 -9.08
CA ILE A 15 -10.30 -3.20 -7.79
C ILE A 15 -11.24 -2.44 -6.85
N ALA A 16 -11.86 -1.37 -7.33
CA ALA A 16 -12.82 -0.58 -6.54
C ALA A 16 -13.99 -1.44 -6.05
N LEU A 17 -14.52 -2.31 -6.90
CA LEU A 17 -15.60 -3.23 -6.53
C LEU A 17 -15.16 -4.23 -5.46
N LEU A 18 -13.97 -4.80 -5.59
CA LEU A 18 -13.44 -5.75 -4.62
C LEU A 18 -13.19 -5.09 -3.26
N VAL A 19 -12.61 -3.91 -3.24
CA VAL A 19 -12.38 -3.14 -2.01
C VAL A 19 -13.70 -2.76 -1.35
N ALA A 20 -14.69 -2.30 -2.12
CA ALA A 20 -16.02 -2.00 -1.59
C ALA A 20 -16.68 -3.24 -0.99
N HIS A 21 -16.52 -4.39 -1.62
CA HIS A 21 -17.04 -5.66 -1.10
C HIS A 21 -16.33 -6.09 0.17
N TYR A 22 -15.01 -5.93 0.23
CA TYR A 22 -14.22 -6.19 1.43
C TYR A 22 -14.70 -5.35 2.62
N ASN A 23 -14.96 -4.07 2.39
CA ASN A 23 -15.48 -3.16 3.44
C ASN A 23 -16.83 -3.60 3.99
N LYS A 24 -17.70 -4.12 3.14
CA LYS A 24 -19.08 -4.49 3.52
C LYS A 24 -19.19 -5.90 4.09
N SER A 25 -18.26 -6.80 3.74
CA SER A 25 -18.37 -8.20 4.11
C SER A 25 -17.93 -8.42 5.56
N THR A 26 -18.72 -9.21 6.29
CA THR A 26 -18.37 -9.74 7.60
C THR A 26 -17.87 -11.18 7.50
N SER A 27 -17.95 -11.80 6.32
CA SER A 27 -17.49 -13.17 6.09
C SER A 27 -15.97 -13.22 5.99
N TYR A 28 -15.34 -13.96 6.89
CA TYR A 28 -13.90 -14.21 6.85
C TYR A 28 -13.48 -14.82 5.51
N GLN A 29 -14.25 -15.77 5.01
CA GLN A 29 -13.93 -16.48 3.76
C GLN A 29 -13.92 -15.54 2.55
N ILE A 30 -14.91 -14.65 2.45
CA ILE A 30 -14.98 -13.67 1.37
C ILE A 30 -13.83 -12.68 1.46
N ARG A 31 -13.55 -12.17 2.65
CA ARG A 31 -12.43 -11.24 2.86
C ARG A 31 -11.10 -11.91 2.52
N GLN A 32 -10.94 -13.17 2.87
CA GLN A 32 -9.72 -13.92 2.55
C GLN A 32 -9.56 -14.12 1.03
N LEU A 33 -10.63 -14.41 0.30
CA LEU A 33 -10.59 -14.53 -1.15
C LEU A 33 -10.18 -13.22 -1.82
N ILE A 34 -10.65 -12.09 -1.31
CA ILE A 34 -10.28 -10.77 -1.82
C ILE A 34 -8.79 -10.49 -1.54
N ARG A 35 -8.32 -10.79 -0.34
CA ARG A 35 -6.88 -10.66 -0.01
C ARG A 35 -6.01 -11.47 -0.95
N GLU A 36 -6.38 -12.73 -1.19
CA GLU A 36 -5.66 -13.61 -2.08
C GLU A 36 -5.65 -13.08 -3.51
N PHE A 37 -6.79 -12.58 -3.99
CA PHE A 37 -6.88 -11.95 -5.30
C PHE A 37 -5.90 -10.77 -5.41
N MET A 38 -5.94 -9.87 -4.42
CA MET A 38 -5.08 -8.68 -4.41
C MET A 38 -3.59 -9.06 -4.32
N ASN A 39 -3.26 -10.06 -3.50
CA ASN A 39 -1.88 -10.51 -3.32
C ASN A 39 -1.32 -11.21 -4.57
N ASP A 40 -2.18 -11.85 -5.35
CA ASP A 40 -1.78 -12.63 -6.53
C ASP A 40 -1.86 -11.86 -7.84
N MET A 41 -2.22 -10.57 -7.80
CA MET A 41 -2.27 -9.74 -9.00
C MET A 41 -0.93 -9.71 -9.72
N LYS A 42 -0.98 -9.86 -11.06
CA LYS A 42 0.21 -9.81 -11.92
C LYS A 42 0.11 -8.75 -13.01
N ASP A 43 -1.00 -8.01 -13.06
CA ASP A 43 -1.21 -6.97 -14.05
C ASP A 43 -0.68 -5.63 -13.55
N GLN A 44 0.46 -5.22 -14.09
CA GLN A 44 1.10 -3.95 -13.73
C GLN A 44 0.19 -2.74 -14.00
N ALA A 45 -0.68 -2.81 -15.00
CA ALA A 45 -1.61 -1.73 -15.32
C ALA A 45 -2.63 -1.45 -14.20
N SER A 46 -2.86 -2.41 -13.31
CA SER A 46 -3.79 -2.25 -12.19
C SER A 46 -3.22 -1.46 -11.02
N CYS A 47 -1.92 -1.19 -10.97
CA CYS A 47 -1.29 -0.48 -9.85
C CYS A 47 -1.91 0.89 -9.60
N GLY A 48 -2.25 1.64 -10.65
CA GLY A 48 -2.90 2.94 -10.52
C GLY A 48 -4.25 2.88 -9.82
N GLU A 49 -5.06 1.85 -10.13
CA GLU A 49 -6.35 1.65 -9.47
C GLU A 49 -6.20 1.29 -7.99
N VAL A 50 -5.21 0.45 -7.66
CA VAL A 50 -4.91 0.09 -6.27
C VAL A 50 -4.49 1.31 -5.46
N VAL A 51 -3.62 2.15 -6.01
CA VAL A 51 -3.17 3.38 -5.35
C VAL A 51 -4.32 4.38 -5.20
N ALA A 52 -5.24 4.46 -6.16
CA ALA A 52 -6.43 5.29 -6.03
C ALA A 52 -7.27 4.88 -4.82
N GLU A 53 -7.36 3.59 -4.52
CA GLU A 53 -8.06 3.11 -3.31
C GLU A 53 -7.33 3.49 -2.01
N ILE A 54 -6.00 3.53 -2.02
CA ILE A 54 -5.21 4.00 -0.87
C ILE A 54 -5.55 5.45 -0.50
N LYS A 55 -5.82 6.28 -1.50
CA LYS A 55 -6.22 7.67 -1.31
C LYS A 55 -7.68 7.82 -0.89
N GLY A 56 -8.46 6.76 -0.99
CA GLY A 56 -9.87 6.75 -0.62
C GLY A 56 -10.08 6.76 0.88
N SER A 57 -11.32 6.99 1.28
CA SER A 57 -11.73 6.99 2.68
C SER A 57 -12.10 5.57 3.11
N HIS A 58 -11.15 4.86 3.68
CA HIS A 58 -11.31 3.48 4.14
C HIS A 58 -10.89 3.32 5.60
N SER A 59 -11.35 2.24 6.23
CA SER A 59 -10.89 1.87 7.58
C SER A 59 -9.42 1.48 7.57
N SER A 60 -8.77 1.54 8.75
CA SER A 60 -7.37 1.09 8.90
C SER A 60 -7.18 -0.35 8.45
N ASP A 61 -8.12 -1.24 8.74
CA ASP A 61 -8.05 -2.64 8.32
C ASP A 61 -8.01 -2.77 6.79
N THR A 62 -8.86 -2.03 6.10
CA THR A 62 -8.89 -2.03 4.63
C THR A 62 -7.63 -1.44 4.03
N LEU A 63 -7.17 -0.30 4.55
CA LEU A 63 -5.92 0.34 4.08
C LEU A 63 -4.72 -0.56 4.30
N GLN A 64 -4.66 -1.24 5.44
CA GLN A 64 -3.61 -2.21 5.73
C GLN A 64 -3.63 -3.37 4.73
N MET A 65 -4.80 -3.92 4.44
CA MET A 65 -4.95 -4.99 3.45
C MET A 65 -4.46 -4.56 2.06
N ILE A 66 -4.84 -3.37 1.62
CA ILE A 66 -4.44 -2.86 0.30
C ILE A 66 -2.92 -2.65 0.26
N ALA A 67 -2.35 -1.99 1.25
CA ALA A 67 -0.90 -1.74 1.30
C ALA A 67 -0.10 -3.06 1.36
N SER A 68 -0.57 -4.03 2.14
CA SER A 68 0.04 -5.35 2.22
C SER A 68 0.05 -6.06 0.86
N SER A 69 -1.06 -5.99 0.12
CA SER A 69 -1.14 -6.59 -1.21
C SER A 69 -0.14 -6.00 -2.20
N CYS A 70 0.21 -4.73 -2.04
CA CYS A 70 1.13 -4.05 -2.94
C CYS A 70 2.54 -4.66 -2.92
N TRP A 71 3.05 -5.01 -1.74
CA TRP A 71 4.36 -5.67 -1.71
C TRP A 71 4.27 -7.18 -1.94
N GLN A 72 3.17 -7.83 -1.54
CA GLN A 72 3.00 -9.27 -1.73
C GLN A 72 2.81 -9.67 -3.19
N SER A 73 2.16 -8.83 -3.99
CA SER A 73 1.96 -9.11 -5.42
C SER A 73 3.25 -9.09 -6.23
N GLY A 74 4.28 -8.41 -5.73
CA GLY A 74 5.54 -8.24 -6.45
C GLY A 74 5.48 -7.26 -7.62
N LEU A 75 4.37 -6.56 -7.79
CA LEU A 75 4.25 -5.52 -8.82
C LEU A 75 5.12 -4.31 -8.50
N ASP A 76 5.45 -3.53 -9.51
CA ASP A 76 6.29 -2.35 -9.36
C ASP A 76 5.46 -1.14 -8.94
N TYR A 77 5.61 -0.71 -7.68
CA TYR A 77 4.98 0.48 -7.13
C TYR A 77 5.95 1.65 -6.94
N SER A 78 7.14 1.57 -7.54
CA SER A 78 8.17 2.62 -7.36
C SER A 78 7.71 4.02 -7.78
N GLY A 79 6.81 4.11 -8.76
CA GLY A 79 6.22 5.38 -9.19
C GLY A 79 5.21 5.99 -8.21
N TYR A 80 4.86 5.29 -7.15
CA TYR A 80 3.82 5.69 -6.18
C TYR A 80 4.34 5.85 -4.76
N CYS A 81 5.65 5.91 -4.56
CA CYS A 81 6.23 5.96 -3.21
C CYS A 81 5.80 7.19 -2.41
N HIS A 82 5.49 8.32 -3.05
CA HIS A 82 4.96 9.50 -2.35
C HIS A 82 3.59 9.24 -1.74
N GLU A 83 2.73 8.52 -2.44
CA GLU A 83 1.40 8.14 -1.95
C GLU A 83 1.50 7.17 -0.77
N PHE A 84 2.42 6.22 -0.83
CA PHE A 84 2.69 5.32 0.29
C PHE A 84 3.31 6.06 1.48
N ALA A 85 4.16 7.05 1.24
CA ALA A 85 4.71 7.88 2.31
C ALA A 85 3.63 8.71 3.01
N ASP A 86 2.67 9.25 2.26
CA ASP A 86 1.53 9.96 2.82
C ASP A 86 0.69 9.05 3.72
N LEU A 87 0.39 7.85 3.25
CA LEU A 87 -0.35 6.87 4.06
C LEU A 87 0.47 6.38 5.26
N PHE A 88 1.78 6.22 5.09
CA PHE A 88 2.71 5.90 6.19
C PHE A 88 2.59 6.91 7.32
N LEU A 89 2.59 8.18 7.00
CA LEU A 89 2.53 9.25 7.99
C LEU A 89 1.13 9.36 8.65
N ALA A 90 0.07 9.19 7.87
CA ALA A 90 -1.31 9.35 8.34
C ALA A 90 -1.88 8.11 9.04
N GLY A 91 -1.43 6.90 8.66
CA GLY A 91 -1.99 5.63 9.12
C GLY A 91 -1.55 5.24 10.53
N ASP A 92 -2.18 4.18 11.05
CA ASP A 92 -1.71 3.55 12.29
C ASP A 92 -0.38 2.80 12.08
N TYR A 93 0.18 2.25 13.17
CA TYR A 93 1.48 1.57 13.09
C TYR A 93 1.48 0.41 12.11
N MET A 94 0.44 -0.43 12.11
CA MET A 94 0.39 -1.60 11.22
C MET A 94 0.28 -1.19 9.75
N THR A 95 -0.53 -0.19 9.45
CA THR A 95 -0.62 0.38 8.10
C THR A 95 0.72 0.99 7.68
N ALA A 96 1.35 1.74 8.58
CA ALA A 96 2.67 2.32 8.33
C ALA A 96 3.72 1.26 8.04
N LEU A 97 3.70 0.14 8.75
CA LEU A 97 4.62 -0.98 8.54
C LEU A 97 4.45 -1.59 7.13
N GLU A 98 3.22 -1.73 6.67
CA GLU A 98 2.96 -2.21 5.31
C GLU A 98 3.45 -1.22 4.26
N CYS A 99 3.23 0.07 4.47
CA CYS A 99 3.74 1.11 3.56
C CYS A 99 5.28 1.15 3.55
N PHE A 100 5.90 0.97 4.72
CA PHE A 100 7.35 0.84 4.83
C PHE A 100 7.86 -0.28 3.92
N THR A 101 7.22 -1.44 3.98
CA THR A 101 7.62 -2.61 3.18
C THR A 101 7.52 -2.34 1.68
N VAL A 102 6.47 -1.64 1.24
CA VAL A 102 6.34 -1.24 -0.17
C VAL A 102 7.47 -0.31 -0.60
N ILE A 103 7.77 0.71 0.20
CA ILE A 103 8.82 1.69 -0.11
C ILE A 103 10.20 1.02 -0.09
N ASP A 104 10.46 0.17 0.90
CA ASP A 104 11.72 -0.58 1.01
C ASP A 104 11.95 -1.47 -0.22
N ALA A 105 10.92 -2.21 -0.63
CA ALA A 105 10.98 -3.05 -1.82
C ALA A 105 11.22 -2.25 -3.11
N SER A 106 10.82 -0.98 -3.14
CA SER A 106 10.94 -0.08 -4.30
C SER A 106 12.23 0.75 -4.28
N ALA A 107 12.92 0.83 -3.13
CA ALA A 107 14.01 1.79 -2.91
C ALA A 107 15.13 1.69 -3.95
N HIS A 108 15.45 0.48 -4.39
CA HIS A 108 16.52 0.25 -5.38
C HIS A 108 16.20 0.81 -6.77
N ARG A 109 14.93 1.12 -7.04
CA ARG A 109 14.47 1.67 -8.32
C ARG A 109 14.31 3.19 -8.29
N LEU A 110 14.45 3.82 -7.11
CA LEU A 110 14.25 5.24 -6.94
C LEU A 110 15.51 6.02 -7.28
N SER A 111 15.33 7.17 -7.96
CA SER A 111 16.43 8.10 -8.18
C SER A 111 16.84 8.79 -6.88
N GLY A 112 18.05 9.35 -6.84
CA GLY A 112 18.52 10.11 -5.68
C GLY A 112 17.62 11.30 -5.35
N ASP A 113 17.07 11.97 -6.35
CA ASP A 113 16.17 13.10 -6.15
C ASP A 113 14.86 12.68 -5.51
N VAL A 114 14.28 11.56 -5.94
CA VAL A 114 13.05 11.02 -5.35
C VAL A 114 13.30 10.58 -3.91
N LYS A 115 14.40 9.88 -3.64
CA LYS A 115 14.78 9.49 -2.28
C LYS A 115 14.92 10.69 -1.36
N LYS A 116 15.59 11.73 -1.82
CA LYS A 116 15.76 12.98 -1.06
C LYS A 116 14.41 13.63 -0.75
N SER A 117 13.53 13.73 -1.74
CA SER A 117 12.19 14.28 -1.57
C SER A 117 11.37 13.49 -0.57
N LEU A 118 11.44 12.15 -0.61
CA LEU A 118 10.76 11.28 0.35
C LEU A 118 11.30 11.47 1.77
N ILE A 119 12.62 11.56 1.93
CA ILE A 119 13.25 11.80 3.24
C ILE A 119 12.77 13.12 3.83
N GLU A 120 12.73 14.18 3.04
CA GLU A 120 12.23 15.49 3.48
C GLU A 120 10.76 15.41 3.94
N LYS A 121 9.92 14.73 3.16
CA LYS A 121 8.51 14.50 3.51
C LYS A 121 8.38 13.76 4.84
N ILE A 122 9.12 12.68 5.02
CA ILE A 122 9.05 11.85 6.23
C ILE A 122 9.56 12.62 7.43
N LYS A 123 10.68 13.32 7.32
CA LYS A 123 11.21 14.17 8.41
C LYS A 123 10.22 15.21 8.85
N LYS A 124 9.59 15.89 7.91
CA LYS A 124 8.58 16.93 8.20
C LYS A 124 7.36 16.32 8.89
N GLY A 125 6.84 15.19 8.40
CA GLY A 125 5.70 14.53 8.99
C GLY A 125 5.99 13.90 10.35
N ALA A 126 7.24 13.45 10.57
CA ALA A 126 7.64 12.78 11.80
C ALA A 126 7.72 13.72 13.02
N CYS A 127 7.74 15.04 12.82
CA CYS A 127 7.84 16.00 13.92
C CYS A 127 6.72 15.83 14.96
N SER A 128 5.55 15.35 14.56
CA SER A 128 4.40 15.13 15.45
C SER A 128 4.21 13.67 15.85
N ILE A 129 5.09 12.78 15.40
CA ILE A 129 4.96 11.33 15.61
C ILE A 129 5.87 10.90 16.77
N THR A 130 5.31 10.10 17.68
CA THR A 130 6.02 9.57 18.86
C THR A 130 5.93 8.06 18.93
N GLY A 131 6.70 7.43 19.81
CA GLY A 131 6.65 6.01 20.09
C GLY A 131 7.22 5.14 18.97
N GLU A 132 6.66 3.96 18.81
CA GLU A 132 7.13 2.95 17.85
C GLU A 132 7.12 3.44 16.40
N LYS A 133 6.14 4.24 16.05
CA LYS A 133 6.03 4.80 14.71
C LYS A 133 7.16 5.79 14.42
N ASN A 134 7.64 6.52 15.43
CA ASN A 134 8.80 7.40 15.27
C ASN A 134 10.07 6.59 14.92
N ALA A 135 10.29 5.48 15.61
CA ALA A 135 11.41 4.58 15.29
C ALA A 135 11.31 4.06 13.84
N LEU A 136 10.10 3.71 13.41
CA LEU A 136 9.85 3.26 12.03
C LEU A 136 10.15 4.37 11.01
N CYS A 137 9.84 5.63 11.33
CA CYS A 137 10.22 6.78 10.49
C CYS A 137 11.73 6.87 10.31
N ASN A 138 12.49 6.70 11.38
CA ASN A 138 13.95 6.75 11.33
C ASN A 138 14.53 5.60 10.49
N GLU A 139 13.96 4.41 10.61
CA GLU A 139 14.37 3.27 9.78
C GLU A 139 14.07 3.51 8.31
N LEU A 140 12.91 4.05 7.98
CA LEU A 140 12.56 4.37 6.61
C LEU A 140 13.52 5.39 5.99
N ILE A 141 13.89 6.40 6.75
CA ILE A 141 14.89 7.39 6.33
C ILE A 141 16.22 6.69 6.04
N SER A 142 16.65 5.77 6.89
CA SER A 142 17.88 4.99 6.68
C SER A 142 17.84 4.18 5.39
N VAL A 143 16.71 3.54 5.10
CA VAL A 143 16.53 2.76 3.86
C VAL A 143 16.69 3.64 2.63
N LEU A 144 16.21 4.88 2.71
CA LEU A 144 16.21 5.83 1.59
C LEU A 144 17.54 6.58 1.42
N GLN A 145 18.41 6.55 2.42
CA GLN A 145 19.76 7.11 2.32
C GLN A 145 20.68 6.19 1.51
#